data_2f57d5d103b8912cbde39909b34a3a7a
#
_entry.id   2f57d5d103b8912cbde39909b34a3a7a
#
_cell.length_a   1.000
_cell.length_b   1.000
_cell.length_c   1.000
_cell.angle_alpha   90.00
_cell.angle_beta   90.00
_cell.angle_gamma   90.00
#
_symmetry.space_group_name_H-M   'P 1'
#
loop_
_entity.id
_entity.type
_entity.pdbx_description
1 polymer ?
#
loop_
_entity_poly.entity_id
_entity_poly.type
_entity_poly.pdbx_seq_one_letter_code
_entity_poly.pdbx_strand_id
1 'polypeptide(L)'
;MAGLGTIINSAAIIVGGVFGLLFGKILNERIQDSLQKASGICVLFIGIAGAMEGMLKLSGSSLSAGRSMLIVASLALGALVGEILNIEHGFERFGEWLKVKTGNAKDKSFVEGFVTASLTVCIGAMAVVGSIKDGISGDYSILATKAILDFIIIMVMTCSLGKGCIFSAIPVAVFQGLITALARLIKPLMTDGALANLSLIGSILIFCVGVNLVWDKRIKVANLLPSLVFAVAMAFLPVDL
;
A
#
# COMPACT_ATOMS: atom_id res chain seq x y z
N MET A 1 17.21 17.54 -3.96
CA MET A 1 17.86 16.25 -4.34
C MET A 1 16.74 15.31 -4.75
N ALA A 2 16.69 14.87 -6.01
CA ALA A 2 15.68 13.87 -6.41
C ALA A 2 15.94 12.55 -5.68
N GLY A 3 14.87 11.91 -5.17
CA GLY A 3 14.96 10.68 -4.39
C GLY A 3 15.08 10.85 -2.87
N LEU A 4 15.19 12.07 -2.37
CA LEU A 4 15.28 12.32 -0.93
C LEU A 4 14.01 11.87 -0.19
N GLY A 5 12.85 12.08 -0.79
CA GLY A 5 11.57 11.64 -0.21
C GLY A 5 11.50 10.12 -0.04
N THR A 6 11.97 9.35 -1.02
CA THR A 6 12.05 7.89 -0.93
C THR A 6 12.97 7.43 0.21
N ILE A 7 14.13 8.09 0.36
CA ILE A 7 15.07 7.79 1.45
C ILE A 7 14.45 8.09 2.80
N ILE A 8 13.80 9.26 2.94
CA ILE A 8 13.11 9.67 4.19
C ILE A 8 12.03 8.65 4.54
N ASN A 9 11.20 8.26 3.57
CA ASN A 9 10.11 7.30 3.83
C ASN A 9 10.64 5.92 4.20
N SER A 10 11.62 5.39 3.48
CA SER A 10 12.22 4.09 3.81
C SER A 10 12.91 4.10 5.17
N ALA A 11 13.60 5.19 5.52
CA ALA A 11 14.19 5.34 6.84
C ALA A 11 13.12 5.42 7.94
N ALA A 12 12.02 6.13 7.71
CA ALA A 12 10.90 6.22 8.65
C ALA A 12 10.27 4.83 8.92
N ILE A 13 10.10 4.00 7.89
CA ILE A 13 9.62 2.62 8.02
C ILE A 13 10.58 1.80 8.90
N ILE A 14 11.88 1.88 8.65
CA ILE A 14 12.87 1.14 9.44
C ILE A 14 12.84 1.59 10.90
N VAL A 15 12.87 2.91 11.14
CA VAL A 15 12.85 3.48 12.49
C VAL A 15 11.55 3.13 13.21
N GLY A 16 10.38 3.31 12.55
CA GLY A 16 9.08 2.91 13.08
C GLY A 16 9.03 1.43 13.46
N GLY A 17 9.56 0.56 12.58
CA GLY A 17 9.65 -0.87 12.86
C GLY A 17 10.57 -1.20 14.03
N VAL A 18 11.71 -0.53 14.17
CA VAL A 18 12.61 -0.71 15.34
C VAL A 18 11.89 -0.31 16.63
N PHE A 19 11.20 0.85 16.64
CA PHE A 19 10.37 1.25 17.79
C PHE A 19 9.27 0.22 18.07
N GLY A 20 8.59 -0.28 17.03
CA GLY A 20 7.58 -1.33 17.16
C GLY A 20 8.12 -2.61 17.79
N LEU A 21 9.34 -3.04 17.45
CA LEU A 21 10.00 -4.19 18.08
C LEU A 21 10.32 -3.94 19.55
N LEU A 22 10.74 -2.73 19.92
CA LEU A 22 11.04 -2.39 21.30
C LEU A 22 9.77 -2.40 22.15
N PHE A 23 8.70 -1.77 21.66
CA PHE A 23 7.40 -1.78 22.33
C PHE A 23 6.75 -3.17 22.34
N GLY A 24 6.83 -3.92 21.23
CA GLY A 24 6.25 -5.25 21.10
C GLY A 24 6.81 -6.26 22.10
N LYS A 25 8.08 -6.11 22.51
CA LYS A 25 8.69 -6.97 23.55
C LYS A 25 8.11 -6.74 24.95
N ILE A 26 7.55 -5.57 25.20
CA ILE A 26 6.97 -5.19 26.51
C ILE A 26 5.50 -5.62 26.58
N LEU A 27 4.86 -5.80 25.41
CA LEU A 27 3.45 -6.11 25.29
C LEU A 27 3.21 -7.63 25.31
N ASN A 28 2.23 -8.09 26.07
CA ASN A 28 1.79 -9.47 26.03
C ASN A 28 0.99 -9.80 24.75
N GLU A 29 0.86 -11.05 24.39
CA GLU A 29 0.19 -11.53 23.17
C GLU A 29 -1.25 -10.99 23.03
N ARG A 30 -1.99 -10.88 24.15
CA ARG A 30 -3.35 -10.34 24.14
C ARG A 30 -3.38 -8.87 23.69
N ILE A 31 -2.41 -8.06 24.13
CA ILE A 31 -2.33 -6.65 23.72
C ILE A 31 -1.89 -6.56 22.27
N GLN A 32 -0.95 -7.40 21.83
CA GLN A 32 -0.51 -7.45 20.44
C GLN A 32 -1.66 -7.81 19.49
N ASP A 33 -2.48 -8.83 19.79
CA ASP A 33 -3.69 -9.18 19.04
C ASP A 33 -4.70 -8.03 18.99
N SER A 34 -4.92 -7.37 20.13
CA SER A 34 -5.81 -6.19 20.18
C SER A 34 -5.29 -5.04 19.32
N LEU A 35 -3.98 -4.78 19.32
CA LEU A 35 -3.35 -3.77 18.48
C LEU A 35 -3.43 -4.12 16.99
N GLN A 36 -3.26 -5.39 16.63
CA GLN A 36 -3.43 -5.86 15.25
C GLN A 36 -4.84 -5.60 14.75
N LYS A 37 -5.84 -5.98 15.53
CA LYS A 37 -7.26 -5.77 15.20
C LYS A 37 -7.61 -4.27 15.12
N ALA A 38 -7.12 -3.47 16.07
CA ALA A 38 -7.30 -2.01 16.04
C ALA A 38 -6.67 -1.39 14.79
N SER A 39 -5.46 -1.81 14.42
CA SER A 39 -4.80 -1.38 13.18
C SER A 39 -5.60 -1.79 11.95
N GLY A 40 -6.10 -3.02 11.92
CA GLY A 40 -6.97 -3.50 10.83
C GLY A 40 -8.22 -2.64 10.68
N ILE A 41 -8.89 -2.28 11.79
CA ILE A 41 -10.04 -1.39 11.78
C ILE A 41 -9.67 0.00 11.23
N CYS A 42 -8.55 0.58 11.66
CA CYS A 42 -8.07 1.85 11.11
C CYS A 42 -7.84 1.78 9.59
N VAL A 43 -7.18 0.72 9.12
CA VAL A 43 -6.91 0.48 7.70
C VAL A 43 -8.21 0.30 6.91
N LEU A 44 -9.21 -0.40 7.45
CA LEU A 44 -10.55 -0.52 6.87
C LEU A 44 -11.20 0.85 6.66
N PHE A 45 -11.22 1.70 7.70
CA PHE A 45 -11.83 3.03 7.60
C PHE A 45 -11.08 3.95 6.63
N ILE A 46 -9.76 3.87 6.57
CA ILE A 46 -8.96 4.60 5.57
C ILE A 46 -9.33 4.14 4.16
N GLY A 47 -9.44 2.83 3.94
CA GLY A 47 -9.86 2.26 2.66
C GLY A 47 -11.28 2.67 2.26
N ILE A 48 -12.24 2.60 3.20
CA ILE A 48 -13.62 3.04 2.98
C ILE A 48 -13.67 4.53 2.62
N ALA A 49 -13.01 5.39 3.40
CA ALA A 49 -13.01 6.83 3.19
C ALA A 49 -12.48 7.19 1.79
N GLY A 50 -11.33 6.62 1.39
CA GLY A 50 -10.77 6.89 0.06
C GLY A 50 -11.58 6.26 -1.08
N ALA A 51 -12.23 5.12 -0.87
CA ALA A 51 -13.14 4.55 -1.85
C ALA A 51 -14.40 5.41 -2.02
N MET A 52 -14.99 5.89 -0.93
CA MET A 52 -16.14 6.80 -0.97
C MET A 52 -15.79 8.14 -1.63
N GLU A 53 -14.62 8.72 -1.33
CA GLU A 53 -14.13 9.93 -2.00
C GLU A 53 -14.06 9.75 -3.52
N GLY A 54 -13.58 8.58 -3.99
CA GLY A 54 -13.48 8.29 -5.41
C GLY A 54 -14.81 7.95 -6.09
N MET A 55 -15.77 7.39 -5.35
CA MET A 55 -17.07 6.94 -5.91
C MET A 55 -18.15 8.01 -5.85
N LEU A 56 -18.15 8.87 -4.82
CA LEU A 56 -19.23 9.80 -4.58
C LEU A 56 -19.02 11.10 -5.33
N LYS A 57 -20.08 11.56 -6.01
CA LYS A 57 -20.13 12.86 -6.69
C LYS A 57 -21.27 13.68 -6.11
N LEU A 58 -20.98 14.93 -5.76
CA LEU A 58 -21.97 15.93 -5.40
C LEU A 58 -22.46 16.62 -6.69
N SER A 59 -23.75 16.52 -6.97
CA SER A 59 -24.40 17.23 -8.07
C SER A 59 -25.50 18.11 -7.49
N GLY A 60 -25.19 19.39 -7.27
CA GLY A 60 -26.07 20.28 -6.51
C GLY A 60 -26.29 19.81 -5.09
N SER A 61 -27.54 19.51 -4.73
CA SER A 61 -27.92 18.99 -3.39
C SER A 61 -28.03 17.46 -3.34
N SER A 62 -27.78 16.75 -4.45
CA SER A 62 -27.88 15.29 -4.52
C SER A 62 -26.51 14.63 -4.51
N LEU A 63 -26.39 13.52 -3.75
CA LEU A 63 -25.22 12.66 -3.74
C LEU A 63 -25.50 11.47 -4.67
N SER A 64 -24.62 11.26 -5.65
CA SER A 64 -24.69 10.13 -6.58
C SER A 64 -23.44 9.27 -6.50
N ALA A 65 -23.57 7.96 -6.65
CA ALA A 65 -22.45 7.06 -6.79
C ALA A 65 -22.11 6.83 -8.27
N GLY A 66 -20.83 6.87 -8.61
CA GLY A 66 -20.33 6.63 -9.95
C GLY A 66 -19.15 5.68 -9.98
N ARG A 67 -18.57 5.46 -11.15
CA ARG A 67 -17.38 4.64 -11.39
C ARG A 67 -17.51 3.15 -11.00
N SER A 68 -18.74 2.64 -10.88
CA SER A 68 -18.96 1.22 -10.54
C SER A 68 -18.37 0.28 -11.60
N MET A 69 -18.49 0.65 -12.89
CA MET A 69 -17.95 -0.13 -14.00
C MET A 69 -16.43 -0.16 -13.98
N LEU A 70 -15.79 0.98 -13.68
CA LEU A 70 -14.34 1.07 -13.47
C LEU A 70 -13.87 0.09 -12.38
N ILE A 71 -14.57 0.07 -11.24
CA ILE A 71 -14.23 -0.80 -10.10
C ILE A 71 -14.33 -2.26 -10.53
N VAL A 72 -15.48 -2.66 -11.07
CA VAL A 72 -15.72 -4.06 -11.47
C VAL A 72 -14.71 -4.51 -12.51
N ALA A 73 -14.51 -3.73 -13.57
CA ALA A 73 -13.62 -4.11 -14.67
C ALA A 73 -12.14 -4.13 -14.21
N SER A 74 -11.69 -3.11 -13.45
CA SER A 74 -10.30 -3.06 -12.95
C SER A 74 -10.00 -4.22 -12.01
N LEU A 75 -10.89 -4.50 -11.05
CA LEU A 75 -10.68 -5.58 -10.08
C LEU A 75 -10.76 -6.95 -10.74
N ALA A 76 -11.73 -7.19 -11.65
CA ALA A 76 -11.87 -8.47 -12.33
C ALA A 76 -10.67 -8.79 -13.23
N LEU A 77 -10.26 -7.82 -14.06
CA LEU A 77 -9.08 -7.99 -14.92
C LEU A 77 -7.79 -8.09 -14.11
N GLY A 78 -7.68 -7.26 -13.06
CA GLY A 78 -6.53 -7.29 -12.16
C GLY A 78 -6.40 -8.61 -11.43
N ALA A 79 -7.50 -9.13 -10.88
CA ALA A 79 -7.53 -10.44 -10.22
C ALA A 79 -7.15 -11.57 -11.18
N LEU A 80 -7.71 -11.55 -12.41
CA LEU A 80 -7.40 -12.56 -13.42
C LEU A 80 -5.91 -12.59 -13.75
N VAL A 81 -5.34 -11.42 -14.06
CA VAL A 81 -3.90 -11.31 -14.38
C VAL A 81 -3.04 -11.67 -13.17
N GLY A 82 -3.40 -11.18 -11.99
CA GLY A 82 -2.64 -11.46 -10.77
C GLY A 82 -2.66 -12.92 -10.34
N GLU A 83 -3.79 -13.62 -10.51
CA GLU A 83 -3.86 -15.06 -10.23
C GLU A 83 -3.06 -15.86 -11.27
N ILE A 84 -3.08 -15.48 -12.56
CA ILE A 84 -2.25 -16.12 -13.60
C ILE A 84 -0.76 -15.95 -13.29
N LEU A 85 -0.35 -14.74 -12.89
CA LEU A 85 1.04 -14.44 -12.54
C LEU A 85 1.42 -14.94 -11.14
N ASN A 86 0.43 -15.25 -10.31
CA ASN A 86 0.59 -15.67 -8.91
C ASN A 86 1.49 -14.72 -8.10
N ILE A 87 1.16 -13.43 -8.14
CA ILE A 87 1.98 -12.34 -7.57
C ILE A 87 2.12 -12.50 -6.05
N GLU A 88 1.05 -12.93 -5.36
CA GLU A 88 1.06 -13.20 -3.92
C GLU A 88 2.16 -14.18 -3.55
N HIS A 89 2.27 -15.29 -4.30
CA HIS A 89 3.32 -16.27 -4.08
C HIS A 89 4.72 -15.71 -4.36
N GLY A 90 4.84 -14.79 -5.32
CA GLY A 90 6.08 -14.05 -5.57
C GLY A 90 6.53 -13.23 -4.35
N PHE A 91 5.61 -12.50 -3.73
CA PHE A 91 5.86 -11.75 -2.49
C PHE A 91 6.21 -12.68 -1.33
N GLU A 92 5.48 -13.78 -1.17
CA GLU A 92 5.76 -14.78 -0.12
C GLU A 92 7.16 -15.40 -0.29
N ARG A 93 7.52 -15.82 -1.50
CA ARG A 93 8.86 -16.37 -1.80
C ARG A 93 9.98 -15.36 -1.54
N PHE A 94 9.76 -14.10 -1.89
CA PHE A 94 10.71 -13.05 -1.59
C PHE A 94 10.82 -12.82 -0.08
N GLY A 95 9.70 -12.83 0.64
CA GLY A 95 9.65 -12.77 2.10
C GLY A 95 10.37 -13.96 2.76
N GLU A 96 10.19 -15.18 2.27
CA GLU A 96 10.90 -16.37 2.76
C GLU A 96 12.42 -16.27 2.51
N TRP A 97 12.83 -15.79 1.34
CA TRP A 97 14.23 -15.54 1.04
C TRP A 97 14.85 -14.52 2.01
N LEU A 98 14.14 -13.40 2.25
CA LEU A 98 14.56 -12.38 3.23
C LEU A 98 14.66 -12.95 4.63
N LYS A 99 13.67 -13.73 5.07
CA LYS A 99 13.61 -14.39 6.37
C LYS A 99 14.85 -15.23 6.63
N VAL A 100 15.22 -16.07 5.65
CA VAL A 100 16.41 -16.91 5.73
C VAL A 100 17.69 -16.06 5.72
N LYS A 101 17.78 -15.11 4.77
CA LYS A 101 18.97 -14.28 4.57
C LYS A 101 19.30 -13.39 5.78
N THR A 102 18.27 -12.98 6.53
CA THR A 102 18.39 -12.11 7.71
C THR A 102 18.47 -12.87 9.04
N GLY A 103 18.58 -14.20 8.98
CA GLY A 103 18.71 -15.04 10.19
C GLY A 103 17.42 -15.20 11.00
N ASN A 104 16.26 -14.86 10.42
CA ASN A 104 14.95 -14.95 11.06
C ASN A 104 14.20 -16.26 10.71
N ALA A 105 14.91 -17.33 10.32
CA ALA A 105 14.31 -18.58 9.84
C ALA A 105 13.27 -19.21 10.80
N LYS A 106 13.39 -18.95 12.11
CA LYS A 106 12.47 -19.48 13.13
C LYS A 106 11.24 -18.60 13.36
N ASP A 107 11.18 -17.39 12.81
CA ASP A 107 10.06 -16.48 12.99
C ASP A 107 8.90 -16.87 12.07
N LYS A 108 7.79 -17.34 12.64
CA LYS A 108 6.62 -17.84 11.90
C LYS A 108 5.80 -16.72 11.25
N SER A 109 5.75 -15.54 11.87
CA SER A 109 4.98 -14.39 11.42
C SER A 109 5.75 -13.47 10.46
N PHE A 110 7.05 -13.73 10.21
CA PHE A 110 7.92 -12.86 9.42
C PHE A 110 7.36 -12.58 8.00
N VAL A 111 6.96 -13.63 7.29
CA VAL A 111 6.49 -13.49 5.88
C VAL A 111 5.15 -12.76 5.84
N GLU A 112 4.24 -13.12 6.72
CA GLU A 112 2.95 -12.45 6.85
C GLU A 112 3.11 -10.97 7.17
N GLY A 113 3.92 -10.63 8.17
CA GLY A 113 4.24 -9.24 8.53
C GLY A 113 4.89 -8.48 7.38
N PHE A 114 5.84 -9.10 6.66
CA PHE A 114 6.48 -8.51 5.49
C PHE A 114 5.47 -8.22 4.37
N VAL A 115 4.66 -9.21 3.99
CA VAL A 115 3.69 -9.06 2.88
C VAL A 115 2.63 -8.03 3.23
N THR A 116 2.01 -8.15 4.41
CA THR A 116 0.93 -7.27 4.84
C THR A 116 1.41 -5.82 4.98
N ALA A 117 2.56 -5.59 5.64
CA ALA A 117 3.14 -4.27 5.77
C ALA A 117 3.52 -3.67 4.40
N SER A 118 4.15 -4.47 3.52
CA SER A 118 4.53 -4.01 2.18
C SER A 118 3.32 -3.56 1.38
N LEU A 119 2.24 -4.34 1.37
CA LEU A 119 1.01 -3.97 0.67
C LEU A 119 0.38 -2.72 1.27
N THR A 120 0.31 -2.62 2.60
CA THR A 120 -0.27 -1.45 3.28
C THR A 120 0.44 -0.15 2.91
N VAL A 121 1.78 -0.15 2.88
CA VAL A 121 2.55 1.09 2.68
C VAL A 121 2.94 1.37 1.22
N CYS A 122 2.94 0.36 0.33
CA CYS A 122 3.21 0.58 -1.10
C CYS A 122 1.98 1.07 -1.89
N ILE A 123 0.76 0.66 -1.47
CA ILE A 123 -0.47 0.98 -2.19
C ILE A 123 -0.93 2.40 -1.82
N GLY A 124 -1.12 3.25 -2.84
CA GLY A 124 -1.71 4.57 -2.65
C GLY A 124 -1.17 5.65 -3.59
N ALA A 125 -2.04 6.60 -3.92
CA ALA A 125 -1.72 7.71 -4.82
C ALA A 125 -0.59 8.60 -4.29
N MET A 126 -0.47 8.77 -2.97
CA MET A 126 0.60 9.58 -2.34
C MET A 126 2.00 9.05 -2.68
N ALA A 127 2.17 7.72 -2.75
CA ALA A 127 3.46 7.12 -3.13
C ALA A 127 3.81 7.47 -4.58
N VAL A 128 2.85 7.40 -5.49
CA VAL A 128 3.04 7.69 -6.93
C VAL A 128 3.26 9.18 -7.16
N VAL A 129 2.32 10.03 -6.71
CA VAL A 129 2.38 11.48 -6.90
C VAL A 129 3.61 12.09 -6.22
N GLY A 130 3.89 11.66 -4.98
CA GLY A 130 5.04 12.13 -4.23
C GLY A 130 6.36 11.77 -4.91
N SER A 131 6.49 10.53 -5.41
CA SER A 131 7.68 10.09 -6.14
C SER A 131 7.88 10.83 -7.47
N ILE A 132 6.79 11.13 -8.20
CA ILE A 132 6.84 11.92 -9.42
C ILE A 132 7.29 13.35 -9.13
N LYS A 133 6.74 14.00 -8.10
CA LYS A 133 7.15 15.37 -7.71
C LYS A 133 8.60 15.42 -7.25
N ASP A 134 9.01 14.47 -6.42
CA ASP A 134 10.39 14.35 -5.97
C ASP A 134 11.36 14.16 -7.16
N GLY A 135 11.00 13.31 -8.13
CA GLY A 135 11.83 13.05 -9.31
C GLY A 135 11.94 14.22 -10.30
N ILE A 136 10.90 15.05 -10.41
CA ILE A 136 10.87 16.17 -11.38
C ILE A 136 11.39 17.47 -10.79
N SER A 137 10.91 17.82 -9.60
CA SER A 137 11.16 19.12 -8.96
C SER A 137 11.99 19.03 -7.67
N GLY A 138 12.30 17.83 -7.19
CA GLY A 138 12.91 17.64 -5.88
C GLY A 138 12.01 17.98 -4.69
N ASP A 139 10.70 18.15 -4.95
CA ASP A 139 9.70 18.39 -3.91
C ASP A 139 9.29 17.08 -3.24
N TYR A 140 9.86 16.84 -2.08
CA TYR A 140 9.61 15.64 -1.27
C TYR A 140 8.52 15.81 -0.20
N SER A 141 7.78 16.92 -0.19
CA SER A 141 6.80 17.26 0.86
C SER A 141 5.73 16.17 1.05
N ILE A 142 5.20 15.62 -0.05
CA ILE A 142 4.20 14.54 -0.02
C ILE A 142 4.80 13.27 0.57
N LEU A 143 6.02 12.90 0.16
CA LEU A 143 6.69 11.69 0.69
C LEU A 143 7.12 11.87 2.15
N ALA A 144 7.46 13.08 2.58
CA ALA A 144 7.73 13.38 3.99
C ALA A 144 6.47 13.23 4.85
N THR A 145 5.33 13.73 4.39
CA THR A 145 4.04 13.51 5.08
C THR A 145 3.71 12.02 5.13
N LYS A 146 3.88 11.32 4.02
CA LYS A 146 3.70 9.86 3.96
C LYS A 146 4.63 9.13 4.92
N ALA A 147 5.88 9.55 5.05
CA ALA A 147 6.85 8.95 5.95
C ALA A 147 6.40 8.98 7.42
N ILE A 148 5.73 10.05 7.85
CA ILE A 148 5.15 10.13 9.20
C ILE A 148 4.03 9.10 9.37
N LEU A 149 3.16 8.97 8.36
CA LEU A 149 2.07 8.00 8.39
C LEU A 149 2.61 6.56 8.38
N ASP A 150 3.54 6.26 7.49
CA ASP A 150 4.15 4.94 7.37
C ASP A 150 4.94 4.56 8.63
N PHE A 151 5.65 5.51 9.26
CA PHE A 151 6.30 5.32 10.56
C PHE A 151 5.32 4.82 11.62
N ILE A 152 4.18 5.51 11.78
CA ILE A 152 3.17 5.15 12.79
C ILE A 152 2.56 3.78 12.48
N ILE A 153 2.15 3.57 11.22
CA ILE A 153 1.52 2.31 10.77
C ILE A 153 2.49 1.14 11.00
N ILE A 154 3.74 1.27 10.54
CA ILE A 154 4.72 0.19 10.67
C ILE A 154 5.13 -0.03 12.12
N MET A 155 5.22 1.00 12.94
CA MET A 155 5.46 0.85 14.37
C MET A 155 4.38 -0.03 15.01
N VAL A 156 3.11 0.26 14.77
CA VAL A 156 1.99 -0.50 15.35
C VAL A 156 1.92 -1.92 14.76
N MET A 157 2.06 -2.07 13.43
CA MET A 157 2.09 -3.39 12.80
C MET A 157 3.26 -4.26 13.28
N THR A 158 4.43 -3.67 13.52
CA THR A 158 5.59 -4.42 14.01
C THR A 158 5.40 -4.91 15.44
N CYS A 159 4.65 -4.19 16.27
CA CYS A 159 4.30 -4.65 17.62
C CYS A 159 3.52 -5.98 17.58
N SER A 160 2.67 -6.20 16.58
CA SER A 160 1.79 -7.37 16.49
C SER A 160 2.30 -8.43 15.50
N LEU A 161 2.76 -8.03 14.31
CA LEU A 161 3.21 -8.94 13.24
C LEU A 161 4.72 -9.20 13.24
N GLY A 162 5.48 -8.53 14.11
CA GLY A 162 6.89 -8.80 14.30
C GLY A 162 7.82 -8.18 13.25
N LYS A 163 9.03 -8.74 13.18
CA LYS A 163 10.18 -8.17 12.45
C LYS A 163 9.97 -8.04 10.94
N GLY A 164 9.13 -8.89 10.35
CA GLY A 164 8.86 -8.87 8.91
C GLY A 164 8.43 -7.50 8.40
N CYS A 165 7.66 -6.75 9.20
CA CYS A 165 7.15 -5.43 8.83
C CYS A 165 8.26 -4.42 8.52
N ILE A 166 9.42 -4.49 9.18
CA ILE A 166 10.57 -3.57 8.92
C ILE A 166 11.06 -3.71 7.49
N PHE A 167 11.05 -4.93 6.97
CA PHE A 167 11.56 -5.23 5.64
C PHE A 167 10.66 -4.71 4.51
N SER A 168 9.46 -4.20 4.83
CA SER A 168 8.62 -3.46 3.87
C SER A 168 9.31 -2.18 3.35
N ALA A 169 10.33 -1.69 4.04
CA ALA A 169 11.19 -0.62 3.54
C ALA A 169 11.83 -0.95 2.18
N ILE A 170 12.12 -2.25 1.90
CA ILE A 170 12.74 -2.67 0.65
C ILE A 170 11.80 -2.47 -0.55
N PRO A 171 10.59 -3.08 -0.59
CA PRO A 171 9.66 -2.85 -1.70
C PRO A 171 9.24 -1.39 -1.81
N VAL A 172 9.12 -0.63 -0.71
CA VAL A 172 8.85 0.82 -0.76
C VAL A 172 9.99 1.57 -1.43
N ALA A 173 11.25 1.31 -1.02
CA ALA A 173 12.42 1.94 -1.64
C ALA A 173 12.51 1.64 -3.15
N VAL A 174 12.27 0.38 -3.53
CA VAL A 174 12.28 -0.04 -4.94
C VAL A 174 11.14 0.62 -5.71
N PHE A 175 9.92 0.54 -5.21
CA PHE A 175 8.73 1.07 -5.88
C PHE A 175 8.81 2.61 -6.05
N GLN A 176 9.01 3.34 -4.95
CA GLN A 176 9.13 4.80 -5.00
C GLN A 176 10.38 5.25 -5.76
N GLY A 177 11.51 4.56 -5.57
CA GLY A 177 12.75 4.84 -6.27
C GLY A 177 12.63 4.67 -7.79
N LEU A 178 11.96 3.60 -8.25
CA LEU A 178 11.69 3.41 -9.68
C LEU A 178 10.78 4.50 -10.25
N ILE A 179 9.70 4.85 -9.53
CA ILE A 179 8.80 5.94 -9.97
C ILE A 179 9.56 7.27 -10.01
N THR A 180 10.39 7.56 -9.00
CA THR A 180 11.20 8.79 -8.96
C THR A 180 12.20 8.82 -10.13
N ALA A 181 12.89 7.72 -10.39
CA ALA A 181 13.84 7.62 -11.50
C ALA A 181 13.15 7.74 -12.87
N LEU A 182 11.97 7.18 -13.02
CA LEU A 182 11.18 7.18 -14.25
C LEU A 182 10.14 8.31 -14.29
N ALA A 183 10.21 9.29 -13.37
CA ALA A 183 9.17 10.31 -13.18
C ALA A 183 8.83 11.08 -14.46
N ARG A 184 9.81 11.40 -15.28
CA ARG A 184 9.59 12.12 -16.56
C ARG A 184 8.82 11.28 -17.58
N LEU A 185 8.97 9.96 -17.58
CA LEU A 185 8.27 9.03 -18.46
C LEU A 185 6.85 8.73 -17.94
N ILE A 186 6.69 8.66 -16.63
CA ILE A 186 5.44 8.30 -15.97
C ILE A 186 4.49 9.50 -15.89
N LYS A 187 5.01 10.72 -15.74
CA LYS A 187 4.19 11.94 -15.60
C LYS A 187 3.10 12.09 -16.66
N PRO A 188 3.34 11.91 -17.96
CA PRO A 188 2.30 12.06 -18.97
C PRO A 188 1.13 11.06 -18.82
N LEU A 189 1.39 9.89 -18.21
CA LEU A 189 0.39 8.85 -17.96
C LEU A 189 -0.44 9.14 -16.70
N MET A 190 0.04 9.99 -15.80
CA MET A 190 -0.61 10.32 -14.53
C MET A 190 -1.45 11.59 -14.66
N THR A 191 -2.46 11.54 -15.52
CA THR A 191 -3.51 12.59 -15.59
C THR A 191 -4.33 12.62 -14.31
N ASP A 192 -5.08 13.70 -14.06
CA ASP A 192 -5.96 13.81 -12.89
C ASP A 192 -6.96 12.65 -12.84
N GLY A 193 -7.50 12.22 -14.00
CA GLY A 193 -8.36 11.06 -14.11
C GLY A 193 -7.65 9.74 -13.74
N ALA A 194 -6.42 9.55 -14.25
CA ALA A 194 -5.62 8.36 -13.93
C ALA A 194 -5.26 8.29 -12.43
N LEU A 195 -4.92 9.43 -11.83
CA LEU A 195 -4.63 9.53 -10.39
C LEU A 195 -5.88 9.29 -9.54
N ALA A 196 -7.04 9.81 -9.96
CA ALA A 196 -8.30 9.58 -9.28
C ALA A 196 -8.71 8.10 -9.34
N ASN A 197 -8.54 7.44 -10.49
CA ASN A 197 -8.79 6.01 -10.65
C ASN A 197 -7.84 5.16 -9.83
N LEU A 198 -6.53 5.51 -9.83
CA LEU A 198 -5.51 4.86 -9.02
C LEU A 198 -5.83 4.97 -7.52
N SER A 199 -6.24 6.16 -7.07
CA SER A 199 -6.62 6.41 -5.67
C SER A 199 -7.84 5.57 -5.26
N LEU A 200 -8.86 5.52 -6.11
CA LEU A 200 -10.08 4.75 -5.86
C LEU A 200 -9.78 3.25 -5.73
N ILE A 201 -9.13 2.66 -6.73
CA ILE A 201 -8.81 1.23 -6.70
C ILE A 201 -7.79 0.92 -5.59
N GLY A 202 -6.79 1.77 -5.39
CA GLY A 202 -5.84 1.64 -4.28
C GLY A 202 -6.54 1.64 -2.91
N SER A 203 -7.53 2.49 -2.70
CA SER A 203 -8.33 2.53 -1.46
C SER A 203 -9.13 1.24 -1.23
N ILE A 204 -9.67 0.65 -2.29
CA ILE A 204 -10.35 -0.66 -2.21
C ILE A 204 -9.34 -1.76 -1.84
N LEU A 205 -8.12 -1.74 -2.39
CA LEU A 205 -7.08 -2.70 -2.00
C LEU A 205 -6.65 -2.51 -0.54
N ILE A 206 -6.54 -1.27 -0.06
CA ILE A 206 -6.27 -0.96 1.36
C ILE A 206 -7.39 -1.52 2.25
N PHE A 207 -8.66 -1.38 1.85
CA PHE A 207 -9.77 -2.02 2.55
C PHE A 207 -9.57 -3.54 2.64
N CYS A 208 -9.19 -4.21 1.54
CA CYS A 208 -8.91 -5.66 1.55
C CYS A 208 -7.75 -6.04 2.49
N VAL A 209 -6.70 -5.21 2.60
CA VAL A 209 -5.64 -5.41 3.61
C VAL A 209 -6.21 -5.29 5.02
N GLY A 210 -7.07 -4.31 5.28
CA GLY A 210 -7.76 -4.16 6.58
C GLY A 210 -8.61 -5.37 6.95
N VAL A 211 -9.33 -5.95 5.97
CA VAL A 211 -10.08 -7.21 6.14
C VAL A 211 -9.13 -8.32 6.60
N ASN A 212 -7.99 -8.48 5.95
CA ASN A 212 -7.01 -9.51 6.31
C ASN A 212 -6.39 -9.32 7.70
N LEU A 213 -6.25 -8.06 8.15
CA LEU A 213 -5.74 -7.78 9.50
C LEU A 213 -6.73 -8.11 10.62
N VAL A 214 -8.05 -8.00 10.35
CA VAL A 214 -9.11 -8.22 11.35
C VAL A 214 -9.57 -9.68 11.37
N TRP A 215 -9.71 -10.31 10.19
CA TRP A 215 -10.30 -11.66 10.04
C TRP A 215 -9.34 -12.71 9.50
N ASP A 216 -8.04 -12.53 9.71
CA ASP A 216 -6.98 -13.33 9.12
C ASP A 216 -6.96 -13.29 7.58
N LYS A 217 -5.93 -13.90 6.97
CA LYS A 217 -5.70 -13.84 5.53
C LYS A 217 -6.84 -14.50 4.74
N ARG A 218 -7.77 -13.71 4.22
CA ARG A 218 -8.91 -14.13 3.39
C ARG A 218 -8.75 -13.76 1.92
N ILE A 219 -8.05 -12.67 1.63
CA ILE A 219 -7.95 -12.07 0.30
C ILE A 219 -6.49 -12.03 -0.11
N LYS A 220 -6.16 -12.55 -1.28
CA LYS A 220 -4.81 -12.45 -1.87
C LYS A 220 -4.63 -11.07 -2.50
N VAL A 221 -4.36 -10.07 -1.66
CA VAL A 221 -4.32 -8.66 -2.08
C VAL A 221 -3.22 -8.38 -3.09
N ALA A 222 -2.08 -9.07 -3.02
CA ALA A 222 -1.02 -8.88 -4.01
C ALA A 222 -1.46 -9.33 -5.41
N ASN A 223 -2.33 -10.34 -5.53
CA ASN A 223 -2.90 -10.74 -6.82
C ASN A 223 -3.89 -9.71 -7.38
N LEU A 224 -4.35 -8.75 -6.57
CA LEU A 224 -5.18 -7.63 -7.04
C LEU A 224 -4.36 -6.42 -7.50
N LEU A 225 -3.04 -6.38 -7.27
CA LEU A 225 -2.19 -5.23 -7.66
C LEU A 225 -2.28 -4.84 -9.14
N PRO A 226 -2.40 -5.77 -10.11
CA PRO A 226 -2.56 -5.38 -11.52
C PRO A 226 -3.81 -4.53 -11.78
N SER A 227 -4.82 -4.56 -10.90
CA SER A 227 -6.00 -3.68 -11.03
C SER A 227 -5.65 -2.18 -11.01
N LEU A 228 -4.54 -1.81 -10.35
CA LEU A 228 -4.04 -0.43 -10.36
C LEU A 228 -3.59 -0.01 -11.77
N VAL A 229 -2.97 -0.91 -12.52
CA VAL A 229 -2.54 -0.66 -13.91
C VAL A 229 -3.77 -0.52 -14.82
N PHE A 230 -4.77 -1.41 -14.67
CA PHE A 230 -6.01 -1.31 -15.41
C PHE A 230 -6.78 -0.04 -15.10
N ALA A 231 -6.83 0.38 -13.83
CA ALA A 231 -7.46 1.62 -13.41
C ALA A 231 -6.84 2.85 -14.08
N VAL A 232 -5.51 2.91 -14.17
CA VAL A 232 -4.79 3.96 -14.89
C VAL A 232 -5.08 3.89 -16.38
N ALA A 233 -5.03 2.71 -16.98
CA ALA A 233 -5.29 2.52 -18.42
C ALA A 233 -6.71 2.95 -18.82
N MET A 234 -7.71 2.67 -17.96
CA MET A 234 -9.10 3.06 -18.20
C MET A 234 -9.33 4.58 -18.20
N ALA A 235 -8.43 5.37 -17.61
CA ALA A 235 -8.53 6.83 -17.70
C ALA A 235 -8.30 7.38 -19.12
N PHE A 236 -7.76 6.56 -20.04
CA PHE A 236 -7.50 6.92 -21.44
C PHE A 236 -8.57 6.37 -22.41
N LEU A 237 -9.54 5.62 -21.90
CA LEU A 237 -10.65 5.16 -22.72
C LEU A 237 -11.71 6.29 -22.86
N PRO A 238 -12.27 6.49 -24.06
CA PRO A 238 -13.29 7.52 -24.31
C PRO A 238 -14.69 7.08 -23.81
N VAL A 239 -14.75 6.44 -22.65
CA VAL A 239 -15.99 5.94 -22.05
C VAL A 239 -16.11 6.49 -20.64
N ASP A 240 -17.20 7.17 -20.34
CA ASP A 240 -17.55 7.53 -18.94
C ASP A 240 -17.94 6.24 -18.19
N LEU A 241 -16.95 5.64 -17.51
CA LEU A 241 -17.07 4.41 -16.75
C LEU A 241 -17.44 4.70 -15.28
#